data_47c275b0e2a7dd1d44b9bbccdbc1a285
#
_entry.id   47c275b0e2a7dd1d44b9bbccdbc1a285
#
_cell.length_a   1.000
_cell.length_b   1.000
_cell.length_c   1.000
_cell.angle_alpha   90.00
_cell.angle_beta   90.00
_cell.angle_gamma   90.00
#
_symmetry.space_group_name_H-M   'P 1'
#
loop_
_entity.id
_entity.type
_entity.pdbx_description
1 polymer ?
#
loop_
_entity_poly.entity_id
_entity_poly.type
_entity_poly.pdbx_seq_one_letter_code
_entity_poly.pdbx_strand_id
1 'polypeptide(L)'
;MMISFLGGKTFSKYLSEIQGSGTAEIANWVFKVNGKEDSVQSVNLLSTYHNETLINNKVAPGTKGSFNIVIDATGSEVGVDYEVKFLNETQKPQNLVFKHNNQEYATIQELEEDLSGTINANEENKTRTITINWEWQYETGNNENEIAQNDKIDTQNAKDLENYTFDIHVIGTQVMPK
;
A
#
# COMPACT_ATOMS: atom_id res chain seq x y z
N MET A 1 -46.47 16.99 -18.38
CA MET A 1 -45.71 16.77 -17.13
C MET A 1 -44.50 15.94 -17.48
N MET A 2 -43.34 16.57 -17.53
CA MET A 2 -42.09 15.99 -18.03
C MET A 2 -41.28 15.52 -16.83
N ILE A 3 -41.11 14.21 -16.66
CA ILE A 3 -40.32 13.64 -15.58
C ILE A 3 -38.88 13.54 -16.07
N SER A 4 -38.01 14.44 -15.56
CA SER A 4 -36.58 14.37 -15.79
C SER A 4 -36.00 13.24 -14.94
N PHE A 5 -35.53 12.17 -15.55
CA PHE A 5 -34.69 11.18 -14.91
C PHE A 5 -33.26 11.74 -14.82
N LEU A 6 -32.87 12.17 -13.66
CA LEU A 6 -31.45 12.36 -13.30
C LEU A 6 -30.80 10.98 -13.25
N GLY A 7 -30.04 10.66 -14.28
CA GLY A 7 -29.24 9.44 -14.33
C GLY A 7 -28.12 9.45 -13.30
N GLY A 8 -28.39 8.90 -12.12
CA GLY A 8 -27.33 8.49 -11.21
C GLY A 8 -26.54 7.38 -11.89
N LYS A 9 -25.21 7.53 -12.01
CA LYS A 9 -24.32 6.44 -12.43
C LYS A 9 -24.30 5.38 -11.33
N THR A 10 -25.25 4.49 -11.35
CA THR A 10 -25.23 3.27 -10.57
C THR A 10 -24.28 2.32 -11.28
N PHE A 11 -23.11 2.09 -10.71
CA PHE A 11 -22.21 1.02 -11.15
C PHE A 11 -22.72 -0.33 -10.65
N SER A 12 -23.90 -0.74 -11.14
CA SER A 12 -24.29 -2.14 -11.05
C SER A 12 -23.68 -2.88 -12.23
N LYS A 13 -22.50 -3.45 -12.02
CA LYS A 13 -21.86 -4.33 -13.01
C LYS A 13 -22.57 -5.68 -13.17
N TYR A 14 -23.61 -5.93 -12.38
CA TYR A 14 -24.40 -7.16 -12.37
C TYR A 14 -25.88 -6.87 -12.56
N LEU A 15 -26.29 -6.48 -13.74
CA LEU A 15 -27.70 -6.53 -14.12
C LEU A 15 -27.86 -7.55 -15.23
N SER A 16 -28.32 -8.75 -14.88
CA SER A 16 -28.77 -9.74 -15.85
C SER A 16 -30.27 -9.88 -15.69
N GLU A 17 -31.03 -9.33 -16.63
CA GLU A 17 -32.46 -9.54 -16.74
C GLU A 17 -32.68 -10.70 -17.70
N ILE A 18 -32.97 -11.89 -17.17
CA ILE A 18 -33.26 -13.08 -17.95
C ILE A 18 -34.78 -13.30 -17.91
N GLN A 19 -35.46 -12.97 -19.02
CA GLN A 19 -36.83 -13.39 -19.26
C GLN A 19 -36.84 -14.77 -19.93
N GLY A 20 -36.96 -15.81 -19.10
CA GLY A 20 -37.03 -17.20 -19.57
C GLY A 20 -36.77 -18.16 -18.42
N SER A 21 -37.02 -19.46 -18.60
CA SER A 21 -36.78 -20.53 -17.61
C SER A 21 -35.29 -20.90 -17.52
N GLY A 22 -34.44 -19.90 -17.26
CA GLY A 22 -33.00 -20.08 -17.03
C GLY A 22 -32.61 -19.61 -15.64
N THR A 23 -31.74 -20.35 -14.95
CA THR A 23 -31.07 -19.92 -13.71
C THR A 23 -29.75 -19.27 -14.05
N ALA A 24 -29.51 -18.06 -13.53
CA ALA A 24 -28.19 -17.43 -13.54
C ALA A 24 -27.70 -17.30 -12.09
N GLU A 25 -26.48 -17.75 -11.83
CA GLU A 25 -25.81 -17.49 -10.58
C GLU A 25 -25.03 -16.17 -10.69
N ILE A 26 -25.11 -15.34 -9.64
CA ILE A 26 -24.37 -14.08 -9.58
C ILE A 26 -22.98 -14.40 -9.02
N ALA A 27 -21.94 -13.96 -9.72
CA ALA A 27 -20.56 -14.15 -9.29
C ALA A 27 -20.29 -13.42 -7.96
N ASN A 28 -19.57 -14.09 -7.07
CA ASN A 28 -19.21 -13.55 -5.77
C ASN A 28 -18.01 -12.59 -5.91
N TRP A 29 -18.02 -11.51 -5.11
CA TRP A 29 -16.96 -10.53 -4.99
C TRP A 29 -16.37 -10.57 -3.58
N VAL A 30 -15.05 -10.78 -3.47
CA VAL A 30 -14.31 -10.72 -2.21
C VAL A 30 -13.04 -9.91 -2.41
N PHE A 31 -12.82 -8.95 -1.53
CA PHE A 31 -11.59 -8.16 -1.50
C PHE A 31 -11.27 -7.76 -0.05
N LYS A 32 -10.09 -8.12 0.42
CA LYS A 32 -9.59 -7.81 1.77
C LYS A 32 -8.16 -7.32 1.72
N VAL A 33 -7.82 -6.44 2.65
CA VAL A 33 -6.46 -5.92 2.85
C VAL A 33 -6.04 -6.18 4.29
N ASN A 34 -4.92 -6.91 4.48
CA ASN A 34 -4.44 -7.35 5.79
C ASN A 34 -5.55 -8.04 6.63
N GLY A 35 -6.40 -8.82 5.95
CA GLY A 35 -7.51 -9.55 6.57
C GLY A 35 -8.75 -8.71 6.91
N LYS A 36 -8.80 -7.42 6.52
CA LYS A 36 -9.94 -6.52 6.74
C LYS A 36 -10.59 -6.14 5.42
N GLU A 37 -11.87 -5.80 5.46
CA GLU A 37 -12.61 -5.27 4.30
C GLU A 37 -12.41 -3.76 4.13
N ASP A 38 -11.89 -3.09 5.16
CA ASP A 38 -11.50 -1.67 5.09
C ASP A 38 -10.18 -1.53 4.33
N SER A 39 -10.13 -0.56 3.42
CA SER A 39 -8.98 -0.33 2.54
C SER A 39 -7.93 0.62 3.11
N VAL A 40 -8.19 1.29 4.22
CA VAL A 40 -7.27 2.25 4.85
C VAL A 40 -6.71 1.66 6.15
N GLN A 41 -5.38 1.63 6.27
CA GLN A 41 -4.68 1.12 7.44
C GLN A 41 -3.48 2.01 7.76
N SER A 42 -3.38 2.44 9.02
CA SER A 42 -2.22 3.20 9.49
C SER A 42 -1.02 2.29 9.73
N VAL A 43 0.15 2.72 9.26
CA VAL A 43 1.44 2.08 9.52
C VAL A 43 2.32 3.05 10.27
N ASN A 44 2.83 2.59 11.41
CA ASN A 44 3.87 3.29 12.15
C ASN A 44 5.15 2.43 12.09
N LEU A 45 6.20 2.94 11.48
CA LEU A 45 7.45 2.21 11.28
C LEU A 45 8.11 1.80 12.61
N LEU A 46 7.84 2.49 13.71
CA LEU A 46 8.32 2.14 15.04
C LEU A 46 7.93 0.72 15.48
N SER A 47 6.80 0.20 14.96
CA SER A 47 6.32 -1.14 15.27
C SER A 47 6.89 -2.23 14.35
N THR A 48 7.60 -1.86 13.28
CA THR A 48 8.12 -2.80 12.26
C THR A 48 9.58 -3.20 12.50
N TYR A 49 10.19 -2.73 13.59
CA TYR A 49 11.61 -2.82 13.83
C TYR A 49 11.95 -3.14 15.30
N HIS A 50 12.96 -3.98 15.50
CA HIS A 50 13.50 -4.30 16.81
C HIS A 50 15.03 -4.35 16.75
N ASN A 51 15.73 -3.66 17.67
CA ASN A 51 17.19 -3.65 17.75
C ASN A 51 17.64 -3.54 19.20
N GLU A 52 18.65 -4.34 19.57
CA GLU A 52 19.18 -4.40 20.94
C GLU A 52 20.00 -3.15 21.33
N THR A 53 20.50 -2.39 20.33
CA THR A 53 21.33 -1.21 20.56
C THR A 53 20.52 0.11 20.63
N LEU A 54 19.23 0.03 20.46
CA LEU A 54 18.32 1.18 20.48
C LEU A 54 17.17 0.93 21.45
N ILE A 55 16.66 1.97 22.09
CA ILE A 55 15.46 1.88 22.91
C ILE A 55 14.29 1.40 22.03
N ASN A 56 13.51 0.45 22.53
CA ASN A 56 12.36 -0.11 21.84
C ASN A 56 11.40 0.98 21.34
N ASN A 57 10.84 0.76 20.15
CA ASN A 57 9.93 1.68 19.48
C ASN A 57 10.56 3.04 19.14
N LYS A 58 11.84 3.06 18.81
CA LYS A 58 12.54 4.22 18.25
C LYS A 58 13.19 3.86 16.93
N VAL A 59 13.39 4.85 16.07
CA VAL A 59 14.18 4.76 14.84
C VAL A 59 15.30 5.81 14.89
N ALA A 60 16.41 5.49 14.25
CA ALA A 60 17.58 6.36 14.16
C ALA A 60 18.34 6.02 12.87
N PRO A 61 19.30 6.85 12.41
CA PRO A 61 20.21 6.48 11.34
C PRO A 61 20.83 5.10 11.58
N GLY A 62 20.84 4.25 10.55
CA GLY A 62 21.27 2.85 10.63
C GLY A 62 20.17 1.85 10.97
N THR A 63 18.95 2.30 11.26
CA THR A 63 17.81 1.39 11.49
C THR A 63 17.13 1.01 10.20
N LYS A 64 16.59 -0.21 10.17
CA LYS A 64 15.82 -0.75 9.03
C LYS A 64 14.73 -1.71 9.50
N GLY A 65 13.70 -1.84 8.72
CA GLY A 65 12.59 -2.74 9.00
C GLY A 65 11.81 -3.06 7.74
N SER A 66 10.65 -3.71 7.91
CA SER A 66 9.76 -4.03 6.81
C SER A 66 8.31 -4.06 7.27
N PHE A 67 7.40 -3.84 6.33
CA PHE A 67 5.97 -4.10 6.52
C PHE A 67 5.39 -4.79 5.28
N ASN A 68 4.27 -5.46 5.48
CA ASN A 68 3.59 -6.20 4.42
C ASN A 68 2.22 -5.59 4.15
N ILE A 69 1.84 -5.58 2.87
CA ILE A 69 0.48 -5.36 2.40
C ILE A 69 0.00 -6.69 1.84
N VAL A 70 -1.00 -7.28 2.47
CA VAL A 70 -1.59 -8.55 2.04
C VAL A 70 -2.95 -8.25 1.42
N ILE A 71 -3.05 -8.46 0.10
CA ILE A 71 -4.27 -8.30 -0.69
C ILE A 71 -4.83 -9.69 -0.90
N ASP A 72 -6.08 -9.91 -0.50
CA ASP A 72 -6.74 -11.21 -0.56
C ASP A 72 -8.09 -11.09 -1.29
N ALA A 73 -8.17 -11.72 -2.45
CA ALA A 73 -9.37 -11.88 -3.26
C ALA A 73 -9.88 -13.34 -3.26
N THR A 74 -9.47 -14.14 -2.27
CA THR A 74 -9.91 -15.55 -2.15
C THR A 74 -11.43 -15.61 -2.04
N GLY A 75 -12.05 -16.43 -2.89
CA GLY A 75 -13.51 -16.54 -3.00
C GLY A 75 -14.14 -15.56 -4.00
N SER A 76 -13.38 -14.60 -4.56
CA SER A 76 -13.88 -13.82 -5.69
C SER A 76 -13.97 -14.68 -6.94
N GLU A 77 -15.09 -14.62 -7.64
CA GLU A 77 -15.36 -15.35 -8.90
C GLU A 77 -15.13 -14.48 -10.14
N VAL A 78 -14.69 -13.24 -9.91
CA VAL A 78 -14.29 -12.27 -10.94
C VAL A 78 -12.85 -11.84 -10.72
N GLY A 79 -12.18 -11.36 -11.77
CA GLY A 79 -10.85 -10.76 -11.66
C GLY A 79 -10.88 -9.45 -10.88
N VAL A 80 -9.79 -9.15 -10.19
CA VAL A 80 -9.60 -7.96 -9.37
C VAL A 80 -8.35 -7.22 -9.83
N ASP A 81 -8.50 -5.98 -10.29
CA ASP A 81 -7.40 -5.04 -10.41
C ASP A 81 -7.23 -4.33 -9.05
N TYR A 82 -6.00 -4.18 -8.59
CA TYR A 82 -5.72 -3.47 -7.34
C TYR A 82 -4.67 -2.38 -7.54
N GLU A 83 -4.84 -1.29 -6.80
CA GLU A 83 -3.90 -0.18 -6.70
C GLU A 83 -3.61 0.10 -5.22
N VAL A 84 -2.34 0.37 -4.90
CA VAL A 84 -1.91 0.81 -3.57
C VAL A 84 -1.60 2.29 -3.61
N LYS A 85 -2.10 3.02 -2.61
CA LYS A 85 -1.86 4.45 -2.40
C LYS A 85 -1.40 4.70 -0.97
N PHE A 86 -0.53 5.68 -0.80
CA PHE A 86 -0.08 6.13 0.51
C PHE A 86 -0.63 7.53 0.81
N LEU A 87 -1.32 7.65 1.93
CA LEU A 87 -2.03 8.87 2.32
C LEU A 87 -1.57 9.35 3.70
N ASN A 88 -1.85 10.61 4.02
CA ASN A 88 -1.63 11.20 5.34
C ASN A 88 -0.20 11.00 5.87
N GLU A 89 0.78 11.01 4.96
CA GLU A 89 2.19 10.89 5.31
C GLU A 89 2.62 12.07 6.19
N THR A 90 3.23 11.78 7.34
CA THR A 90 3.89 12.80 8.16
C THR A 90 5.27 13.14 7.58
N GLN A 91 5.95 14.13 8.15
CA GLN A 91 7.28 14.47 7.66
C GLN A 91 8.25 13.29 7.79
N LYS A 92 8.82 12.87 6.67
CA LYS A 92 9.78 11.78 6.57
C LYS A 92 11.20 12.26 6.95
N PRO A 93 11.99 11.46 7.70
CA PRO A 93 13.44 11.70 7.80
C PRO A 93 14.08 11.74 6.41
N GLN A 94 14.93 12.72 6.14
CA GLN A 94 15.43 12.97 4.78
C GLN A 94 16.16 11.76 4.17
N ASN A 95 17.01 11.09 4.95
CA ASN A 95 17.81 9.95 4.49
C ASN A 95 17.14 8.59 4.73
N LEU A 96 15.83 8.57 5.05
CA LEU A 96 15.05 7.35 5.08
C LEU A 96 14.61 7.02 3.66
N VAL A 97 14.86 5.80 3.21
CA VAL A 97 14.50 5.27 1.89
C VAL A 97 13.64 4.03 2.01
N PHE A 98 12.92 3.72 0.93
CA PHE A 98 12.13 2.49 0.80
C PHE A 98 12.75 1.58 -0.24
N LYS A 99 12.51 0.26 -0.11
CA LYS A 99 13.03 -0.74 -1.05
C LYS A 99 11.94 -1.77 -1.35
N HIS A 100 11.73 -2.03 -2.62
CA HIS A 100 10.84 -3.07 -3.11
C HIS A 100 11.48 -3.74 -4.35
N ASN A 101 11.45 -5.07 -4.44
CA ASN A 101 12.00 -5.83 -5.56
C ASN A 101 13.43 -5.42 -5.98
N ASN A 102 14.31 -5.16 -5.00
CA ASN A 102 15.70 -4.68 -5.20
C ASN A 102 15.82 -3.27 -5.80
N GLN A 103 14.74 -2.52 -5.89
CA GLN A 103 14.76 -1.12 -6.27
C GLN A 103 14.61 -0.24 -5.03
N GLU A 104 15.34 0.89 -5.00
CA GLU A 104 15.29 1.89 -3.93
C GLU A 104 14.49 3.11 -4.39
N TYR A 105 13.69 3.65 -3.46
CA TYR A 105 12.79 4.79 -3.67
C TYR A 105 13.04 5.82 -2.58
N ALA A 106 13.20 7.07 -2.99
CA ALA A 106 13.43 8.17 -2.05
C ALA A 106 12.15 8.56 -1.27
N THR A 107 10.98 8.35 -1.87
CA THR A 107 9.69 8.65 -1.26
C THR A 107 8.77 7.42 -1.30
N ILE A 108 7.79 7.38 -0.40
CA ILE A 108 6.83 6.27 -0.38
C ILE A 108 5.85 6.33 -1.58
N GLN A 109 5.62 7.52 -2.12
CA GLN A 109 4.75 7.72 -3.28
C GLN A 109 5.35 7.16 -4.57
N GLU A 110 6.69 7.15 -4.70
CA GLU A 110 7.36 6.53 -5.86
C GLU A 110 7.11 5.02 -5.96
N LEU A 111 6.79 4.35 -4.83
CA LEU A 111 6.41 2.95 -4.81
C LEU A 111 5.06 2.67 -5.48
N GLU A 112 4.12 3.61 -5.47
CA GLU A 112 2.73 3.38 -5.86
C GLU A 112 2.60 2.81 -7.28
N GLU A 113 3.47 3.23 -8.21
CA GLU A 113 3.46 2.77 -9.59
C GLU A 113 3.79 1.27 -9.71
N ASP A 114 4.63 0.74 -8.80
CA ASP A 114 5.09 -0.65 -8.83
C ASP A 114 4.23 -1.58 -7.95
N LEU A 115 3.26 -1.03 -7.22
CA LEU A 115 2.43 -1.80 -6.28
C LEU A 115 1.02 -2.08 -6.80
N SER A 116 0.75 -1.82 -8.07
CA SER A 116 -0.51 -2.17 -8.73
C SER A 116 -0.43 -3.55 -9.38
N GLY A 117 -1.58 -4.17 -9.61
CA GLY A 117 -1.60 -5.45 -10.31
C GLY A 117 -3.00 -6.03 -10.47
N THR A 118 -3.05 -7.22 -11.08
CA THR A 118 -4.28 -7.96 -11.34
C THR A 118 -4.23 -9.33 -10.68
N ILE A 119 -5.34 -9.73 -10.08
CA ILE A 119 -5.61 -11.11 -9.63
C ILE A 119 -6.70 -11.66 -10.54
N ASN A 120 -6.38 -12.68 -11.36
CA ASN A 120 -7.35 -13.22 -12.31
C ASN A 120 -8.36 -14.17 -11.62
N ALA A 121 -9.58 -14.24 -12.17
CA ALA A 121 -10.66 -15.07 -11.63
C ALA A 121 -10.28 -16.56 -11.53
N ASN A 122 -9.46 -17.06 -12.45
CA ASN A 122 -9.07 -18.47 -12.55
C ASN A 122 -7.73 -18.80 -11.86
N GLU A 123 -7.12 -17.85 -11.15
CA GLU A 123 -5.90 -18.13 -10.40
C GLU A 123 -6.20 -18.99 -9.16
N GLU A 124 -5.35 -20.00 -8.91
CA GLU A 124 -5.44 -20.83 -7.72
C GLU A 124 -5.11 -20.03 -6.45
N ASN A 125 -4.08 -19.19 -6.52
CA ASN A 125 -3.69 -18.30 -5.42
C ASN A 125 -4.15 -16.86 -5.70
N LYS A 126 -5.20 -16.45 -5.01
CA LYS A 126 -5.78 -15.10 -5.10
C LYS A 126 -5.29 -14.15 -4.00
N THR A 127 -4.17 -14.48 -3.37
CA THR A 127 -3.52 -13.64 -2.37
C THR A 127 -2.22 -13.06 -2.93
N ARG A 128 -1.98 -11.78 -2.71
CA ARG A 128 -0.71 -11.09 -2.99
C ARG A 128 -0.14 -10.55 -1.70
N THR A 129 1.13 -10.85 -1.45
CA THR A 129 1.88 -10.24 -0.34
C THR A 129 2.95 -9.35 -0.92
N ILE A 130 2.82 -8.06 -0.69
CA ILE A 130 3.76 -7.03 -1.09
C ILE A 130 4.59 -6.69 0.14
N THR A 131 5.89 -6.97 0.09
CA THR A 131 6.82 -6.63 1.18
C THR A 131 7.58 -5.37 0.82
N ILE A 132 7.49 -4.36 1.67
CA ILE A 132 8.22 -3.10 1.55
C ILE A 132 9.21 -3.04 2.68
N ASN A 133 10.48 -2.91 2.34
CA ASN A 133 11.54 -2.64 3.30
C ASN A 133 11.77 -1.15 3.39
N TRP A 134 12.22 -0.69 4.56
CA TRP A 134 12.64 0.68 4.77
C TRP A 134 13.98 0.69 5.51
N GLU A 135 14.75 1.74 5.28
CA GLU A 135 16.04 1.95 5.93
C GLU A 135 16.28 3.44 6.13
N TRP A 136 16.58 3.85 7.35
CA TRP A 136 17.18 5.15 7.58
C TRP A 136 18.69 4.97 7.46
N GLN A 137 19.21 5.33 6.30
CA GLN A 137 20.59 5.05 5.93
C GLN A 137 21.59 5.72 6.89
N TYR A 138 22.69 5.04 7.15
CA TYR A 138 23.80 5.52 7.97
C TYR A 138 24.96 5.93 7.05
N GLU A 139 25.60 7.07 7.30
CA GLU A 139 26.73 7.57 6.50
C GLU A 139 26.43 7.67 4.99
N THR A 140 25.38 8.40 4.63
CA THR A 140 25.02 8.65 3.23
C THR A 140 25.89 9.75 2.63
N GLY A 141 26.43 9.52 1.41
CA GLY A 141 27.22 10.48 0.65
C GLY A 141 28.36 9.83 -0.10
N ASN A 142 28.90 10.53 -1.10
CA ASN A 142 29.99 10.05 -1.96
C ASN A 142 31.38 10.52 -1.47
N ASN A 143 31.43 11.42 -0.50
CA ASN A 143 32.64 11.96 0.10
C ASN A 143 32.39 12.46 1.52
N GLU A 144 33.48 12.72 2.28
CA GLU A 144 33.42 13.11 3.70
C GLU A 144 32.57 14.38 3.94
N ASN A 145 32.55 15.35 3.01
CA ASN A 145 31.77 16.57 3.18
C ASN A 145 30.28 16.29 3.05
N GLU A 146 29.86 15.45 2.10
CA GLU A 146 28.46 15.03 1.93
C GLU A 146 28.00 14.20 3.13
N ILE A 147 28.81 13.26 3.59
CA ILE A 147 28.51 12.46 4.80
C ILE A 147 28.31 13.40 5.99
N ALA A 148 29.24 14.34 6.24
CA ALA A 148 29.12 15.27 7.36
C ALA A 148 27.90 16.21 7.24
N GLN A 149 27.44 16.54 6.04
CA GLN A 149 26.20 17.30 5.85
C GLN A 149 24.96 16.45 6.15
N ASN A 150 24.94 15.21 5.67
CA ASN A 150 23.84 14.28 5.92
C ASN A 150 23.74 13.91 7.40
N ASP A 151 24.84 13.72 8.11
CA ASP A 151 24.86 13.52 9.57
C ASP A 151 24.25 14.69 10.35
N LYS A 152 24.47 15.92 9.88
CA LYS A 152 23.82 17.11 10.47
C LYS A 152 22.31 17.11 10.23
N ILE A 153 21.90 16.74 9.03
CA ILE A 153 20.47 16.63 8.66
C ILE A 153 19.81 15.55 9.51
N ASP A 154 20.44 14.37 9.64
CA ASP A 154 19.92 13.29 10.45
C ASP A 154 19.83 13.66 11.94
N THR A 155 20.83 14.37 12.44
CA THR A 155 20.80 14.93 13.79
C THR A 155 19.65 15.91 13.98
N GLN A 156 19.36 16.75 12.99
CA GLN A 156 18.24 17.70 13.04
C GLN A 156 16.91 16.96 12.95
N ASN A 157 16.75 16.00 12.02
CA ASN A 157 15.57 15.17 11.91
C ASN A 157 15.27 14.43 13.23
N ALA A 158 16.29 13.86 13.87
CA ALA A 158 16.14 13.17 15.15
C ALA A 158 15.68 14.08 16.31
N LYS A 159 15.88 15.40 16.20
CA LYS A 159 15.41 16.39 17.18
C LYS A 159 14.00 16.88 16.88
N ASP A 160 13.66 17.04 15.60
CA ASP A 160 12.45 17.73 15.18
C ASP A 160 11.28 16.76 14.92
N LEU A 161 11.57 15.50 14.60
CA LEU A 161 10.56 14.51 14.25
C LEU A 161 10.28 13.57 15.44
N GLU A 162 9.03 13.54 15.89
CA GLU A 162 8.61 12.63 16.97
C GLU A 162 8.32 11.22 16.46
N ASN A 163 7.74 11.11 15.26
CA ASN A 163 7.40 9.85 14.60
C ASN A 163 7.29 10.04 13.09
N TYR A 164 7.27 8.93 12.38
CA TYR A 164 6.96 8.87 10.95
C TYR A 164 5.85 7.86 10.72
N THR A 165 4.73 8.32 10.15
CA THR A 165 3.53 7.52 9.91
C THR A 165 2.93 7.83 8.55
N PHE A 166 2.20 6.87 8.01
CA PHE A 166 1.37 7.02 6.81
C PHE A 166 0.22 6.02 6.85
N ASP A 167 -0.78 6.25 6.01
CA ASP A 167 -1.90 5.34 5.80
C ASP A 167 -1.73 4.60 4.48
N ILE A 168 -2.05 3.30 4.48
CA ILE A 168 -2.11 2.47 3.28
C ILE A 168 -3.57 2.40 2.83
N HIS A 169 -3.83 2.85 1.61
CA HIS A 169 -5.12 2.73 0.95
C HIS A 169 -5.00 1.81 -0.27
N VAL A 170 -5.71 0.69 -0.26
CA VAL A 170 -5.73 -0.25 -1.38
C VAL A 170 -7.11 -0.25 -2.02
N ILE A 171 -7.15 -0.01 -3.32
CA ILE A 171 -8.38 0.06 -4.11
C ILE A 171 -8.47 -1.21 -4.95
N GLY A 172 -9.55 -1.98 -4.75
CA GLY A 172 -9.89 -3.12 -5.59
C GLY A 172 -10.96 -2.75 -6.60
N THR A 173 -10.75 -3.09 -7.87
CA THR A 173 -11.73 -2.88 -8.95
C THR A 173 -11.95 -4.18 -9.69
N GLN A 174 -13.21 -4.51 -9.96
CA GLN A 174 -13.53 -5.68 -10.77
C GLN A 174 -12.99 -5.54 -12.20
N VAL A 175 -12.30 -6.56 -12.67
CA VAL A 175 -11.95 -6.68 -14.09
C VAL A 175 -13.22 -6.97 -14.90
N MET A 176 -13.44 -6.23 -15.98
CA MET A 176 -14.58 -6.45 -16.87
C MET A 176 -14.44 -7.82 -17.54
N PRO A 177 -15.44 -8.71 -17.41
CA PRO A 177 -15.49 -9.96 -18.19
C PRO A 177 -15.48 -9.66 -19.69
N LYS A 178 -14.66 -10.42 -20.44
CA LYS A 178 -14.57 -10.30 -21.90
C LYS A 178 -15.34 -11.41 -22.58
#